data_0ad8e42865574e06490d4f92b1688499
#
_entry.id   0ad8e42865574e06490d4f92b1688499
#
_cell.length_a   1.000
_cell.length_b   1.000
_cell.length_c   1.000
_cell.angle_alpha   90.00
_cell.angle_beta   90.00
_cell.angle_gamma   90.00
#
_symmetry.space_group_name_H-M   'P 1'
#
loop_
_entity.id
_entity.type
_entity.pdbx_description
1 polymer ?
#
loop_
_entity_poly.entity_id
_entity_poly.type
_entity_poly.pdbx_seq_one_letter_code
_entity_poly.pdbx_strand_id
1 'polypeptide(L)'
;LPFYGGDKLAQVYDEALESGFGLVASNVAEPNVMMGLMEGADRADSDLLLQMSGGACSFAGDGDPVAGLKAMGNYIEVMADRHDVGVFLNMDHQTDMEFIETQMELDVPSSIMIDASHEPFEENVERSRRVVEMADEKGADVLVEAELGQIKGVEDEIESEEAFYTDPEQAVEFVDRTGCDLLAISVGTQHGVAKGKDLELRPDLAADIREALRDHGLDTPLVLHGSSGVQPDQLRQMLQHGICKVNKDTRYQYEYTRTAYDLYRETPEAIVPPEGVEDDRDTFFNDTEWSPNKDVFDPRVVGRDIRARIADVHADLAEVAGSAGQSLYK
;
A
#
# COMPACT_ATOMS: atom_id res chain seq x y z
N LEU A 1 -16.63 -11.33 -10.21
CA LEU A 1 -15.81 -10.11 -10.22
C LEU A 1 -14.45 -10.42 -9.63
N PRO A 2 -13.31 -9.96 -10.20
CA PRO A 2 -11.97 -10.20 -9.65
C PRO A 2 -11.60 -9.32 -8.45
N PHE A 3 -12.53 -8.52 -7.91
CA PHE A 3 -12.38 -7.81 -6.65
C PHE A 3 -12.96 -8.69 -5.53
N TYR A 4 -12.11 -9.09 -4.59
CA TYR A 4 -12.40 -10.15 -3.63
C TYR A 4 -12.24 -9.71 -2.18
N GLY A 5 -12.95 -10.36 -1.26
CA GLY A 5 -12.86 -10.18 0.19
C GLY A 5 -11.70 -10.94 0.85
N GLY A 6 -11.74 -10.96 2.18
CA GLY A 6 -10.69 -11.51 3.03
C GLY A 6 -10.42 -12.99 2.84
N ASP A 7 -11.45 -13.82 2.72
CA ASP A 7 -11.30 -15.26 2.50
C ASP A 7 -10.44 -15.62 1.28
N LYS A 8 -10.55 -14.80 0.22
CA LYS A 8 -9.76 -14.98 -0.99
C LYS A 8 -8.35 -14.43 -0.84
N LEU A 9 -8.19 -13.34 -0.12
CA LEU A 9 -6.87 -12.78 0.20
C LEU A 9 -6.07 -13.72 1.10
N ALA A 10 -6.71 -14.39 2.06
CA ALA A 10 -6.09 -15.40 2.90
C ALA A 10 -5.45 -16.52 2.06
N GLN A 11 -6.14 -17.01 1.01
CA GLN A 11 -5.60 -18.02 0.10
C GLN A 11 -4.33 -17.52 -0.63
N VAL A 12 -4.25 -16.23 -0.99
CA VAL A 12 -3.03 -15.67 -1.58
C VAL A 12 -1.89 -15.66 -0.58
N TYR A 13 -2.15 -15.32 0.69
CA TYR A 13 -1.12 -15.34 1.72
C TYR A 13 -0.66 -16.75 2.08
N ASP A 14 -1.57 -17.73 2.11
CA ASP A 14 -1.21 -19.13 2.30
C ASP A 14 -0.25 -19.61 1.20
N GLU A 15 -0.58 -19.33 -0.06
CA GLU A 15 0.28 -19.67 -1.19
C GLU A 15 1.62 -18.90 -1.14
N ALA A 16 1.59 -17.63 -0.74
CA ALA A 16 2.81 -16.83 -0.59
C ALA A 16 3.76 -17.43 0.45
N LEU A 17 3.22 -17.94 1.57
CA LEU A 17 4.00 -18.62 2.60
C LEU A 17 4.56 -19.97 2.14
N GLU A 18 3.79 -20.72 1.34
CA GLU A 18 4.20 -22.02 0.81
C GLU A 18 5.25 -21.89 -0.31
N SER A 19 5.04 -20.93 -1.22
CA SER A 19 5.87 -20.72 -2.41
C SER A 19 7.00 -19.71 -2.21
N GLY A 20 7.01 -18.97 -1.08
CA GLY A 20 8.10 -18.06 -0.70
C GLY A 20 8.13 -16.76 -1.50
N PHE A 21 6.97 -16.22 -1.88
CA PHE A 21 6.86 -14.89 -2.47
C PHE A 21 6.16 -13.90 -1.53
N GLY A 22 6.18 -12.61 -1.88
CA GLY A 22 5.45 -11.58 -1.16
C GLY A 22 4.51 -10.82 -2.09
N LEU A 23 3.27 -10.59 -1.64
CA LEU A 23 2.33 -9.73 -2.34
C LEU A 23 2.71 -8.26 -2.11
N VAL A 24 2.88 -7.50 -3.20
CA VAL A 24 3.18 -6.07 -3.11
C VAL A 24 1.89 -5.31 -2.82
N ALA A 25 1.82 -4.75 -1.61
CA ALA A 25 0.71 -3.91 -1.17
C ALA A 25 1.00 -2.45 -1.55
N SER A 26 0.18 -1.88 -2.43
CA SER A 26 0.47 -0.65 -3.15
C SER A 26 -0.49 0.46 -2.80
N ASN A 27 0.01 1.54 -2.18
CA ASN A 27 -0.82 2.67 -1.76
C ASN A 27 -1.33 3.49 -2.95
N VAL A 28 -2.60 3.87 -2.88
CA VAL A 28 -3.29 4.68 -3.87
C VAL A 28 -4.09 5.81 -3.21
N ALA A 29 -4.13 6.97 -3.86
CA ALA A 29 -4.97 8.10 -3.49
C ALA A 29 -5.75 8.67 -4.69
N GLU A 30 -5.46 8.18 -5.92
CA GLU A 30 -6.08 8.72 -7.12
C GLU A 30 -6.10 7.69 -8.28
N PRO A 31 -7.01 7.87 -9.28
CA PRO A 31 -7.28 6.84 -10.29
C PRO A 31 -6.12 6.51 -11.26
N ASN A 32 -5.18 7.45 -11.55
CA ASN A 32 -4.12 7.14 -12.53
C ASN A 32 -3.07 6.18 -11.94
N VAL A 33 -2.72 6.35 -10.66
CA VAL A 33 -1.85 5.39 -9.96
C VAL A 33 -2.53 4.03 -9.91
N MET A 34 -3.79 3.98 -9.49
CA MET A 34 -4.55 2.74 -9.41
C MET A 34 -4.62 1.98 -10.74
N MET A 35 -4.92 2.68 -11.84
CA MET A 35 -4.96 2.06 -13.17
C MET A 35 -3.60 1.55 -13.64
N GLY A 36 -2.53 2.28 -13.28
CA GLY A 36 -1.17 1.82 -13.55
C GLY A 36 -0.82 0.56 -12.77
N LEU A 37 -1.22 0.49 -11.49
CA LEU A 37 -1.02 -0.70 -10.66
C LEU A 37 -1.76 -1.92 -11.21
N MET A 38 -3.03 -1.77 -11.60
CA MET A 38 -3.82 -2.85 -12.21
C MET A 38 -3.18 -3.36 -13.52
N GLU A 39 -2.72 -2.46 -14.39
CA GLU A 39 -2.02 -2.83 -15.61
C GLU A 39 -0.68 -3.51 -15.33
N GLY A 40 0.06 -3.05 -14.32
CA GLY A 40 1.33 -3.64 -13.90
C GLY A 40 1.16 -5.05 -13.32
N ALA A 41 0.13 -5.27 -12.52
CA ALA A 41 -0.24 -6.57 -11.96
C ALA A 41 -0.63 -7.57 -13.06
N ASP A 42 -1.44 -7.14 -14.02
CA ASP A 42 -1.81 -7.91 -15.20
C ASP A 42 -0.58 -8.34 -16.01
N ARG A 43 0.33 -7.41 -16.30
CA ARG A 43 1.58 -7.69 -17.02
C ARG A 43 2.49 -8.66 -16.29
N ALA A 44 2.52 -8.58 -14.96
CA ALA A 44 3.32 -9.45 -14.10
C ALA A 44 2.64 -10.80 -13.86
N ASP A 45 1.37 -10.98 -14.21
CA ASP A 45 0.58 -12.16 -13.82
C ASP A 45 0.62 -12.40 -12.30
N SER A 46 0.40 -11.31 -11.54
CA SER A 46 0.43 -11.25 -10.07
C SER A 46 -0.88 -10.70 -9.55
N ASP A 47 -1.46 -11.29 -8.51
CA ASP A 47 -2.58 -10.69 -7.83
C ASP A 47 -2.17 -9.33 -7.23
N LEU A 48 -3.12 -8.41 -7.12
CA LEU A 48 -2.89 -7.02 -6.72
C LEU A 48 -3.53 -6.70 -5.38
N LEU A 49 -2.74 -6.24 -4.42
CA LEU A 49 -3.24 -5.62 -3.20
C LEU A 49 -3.08 -4.10 -3.27
N LEU A 50 -4.18 -3.41 -3.46
CA LEU A 50 -4.26 -1.95 -3.31
C LEU A 50 -4.32 -1.60 -1.82
N GLN A 51 -3.82 -0.43 -1.44
CA GLN A 51 -3.93 0.09 -0.08
C GLN A 51 -4.45 1.52 -0.07
N MET A 52 -5.27 1.85 0.93
CA MET A 52 -5.71 3.21 1.19
C MET A 52 -5.59 3.52 2.69
N SER A 53 -4.94 4.64 3.00
CA SER A 53 -4.95 5.21 4.35
C SER A 53 -6.22 6.03 4.61
N GLY A 54 -6.43 6.43 5.86
CA GLY A 54 -7.47 7.40 6.22
C GLY A 54 -7.32 8.73 5.49
N GLY A 55 -6.07 9.20 5.33
CA GLY A 55 -5.74 10.41 4.58
C GLY A 55 -6.05 10.27 3.08
N ALA A 56 -5.73 9.14 2.46
CA ALA A 56 -6.09 8.86 1.07
C ALA A 56 -7.61 8.83 0.85
N CYS A 57 -8.35 8.23 1.78
CA CYS A 57 -9.80 8.26 1.75
C CYS A 57 -10.36 9.68 1.89
N SER A 58 -9.85 10.47 2.85
CA SER A 58 -10.25 11.86 3.05
C SER A 58 -9.97 12.71 1.81
N PHE A 59 -8.81 12.54 1.19
CA PHE A 59 -8.46 13.21 -0.07
C PHE A 59 -9.44 12.86 -1.20
N ALA A 60 -9.71 11.58 -1.41
CA ALA A 60 -10.63 11.12 -2.46
C ALA A 60 -12.08 11.56 -2.22
N GLY A 61 -12.46 11.83 -0.96
CA GLY A 61 -13.79 12.22 -0.53
C GLY A 61 -13.98 13.72 -0.23
N ASP A 62 -13.04 14.57 -0.65
CA ASP A 62 -13.08 16.03 -0.37
C ASP A 62 -13.23 16.33 1.13
N GLY A 63 -12.52 15.57 1.97
CA GLY A 63 -12.53 15.67 3.43
C GLY A 63 -13.46 14.67 4.13
N ASP A 64 -14.25 13.88 3.41
CA ASP A 64 -15.11 12.82 3.95
C ASP A 64 -14.50 11.43 3.63
N PRO A 65 -13.85 10.74 4.59
CA PRO A 65 -13.19 9.48 4.33
C PRO A 65 -14.16 8.36 3.93
N VAL A 66 -15.41 8.41 4.40
CA VAL A 66 -16.45 7.43 4.04
C VAL A 66 -16.88 7.59 2.59
N ALA A 67 -17.07 8.83 2.14
CA ALA A 67 -17.37 9.14 0.75
C ALA A 67 -16.21 8.72 -0.17
N GLY A 68 -14.97 8.99 0.25
CA GLY A 68 -13.77 8.61 -0.50
C GLY A 68 -13.61 7.11 -0.65
N LEU A 69 -13.77 6.35 0.44
CA LEU A 69 -13.72 4.89 0.40
C LEU A 69 -14.79 4.31 -0.54
N LYS A 70 -16.03 4.81 -0.46
CA LYS A 70 -17.12 4.39 -1.37
C LYS A 70 -16.80 4.70 -2.83
N ALA A 71 -16.29 5.90 -3.11
CA ALA A 71 -15.97 6.32 -4.48
C ALA A 71 -14.85 5.46 -5.08
N MET A 72 -13.76 5.28 -4.34
CA MET A 72 -12.61 4.50 -4.77
C MET A 72 -12.93 3.00 -4.83
N GLY A 73 -13.65 2.45 -3.84
CA GLY A 73 -14.10 1.06 -3.85
C GLY A 73 -14.96 0.73 -5.06
N ASN A 74 -15.93 1.56 -5.38
CA ASN A 74 -16.73 1.39 -6.61
C ASN A 74 -15.88 1.47 -7.89
N TYR A 75 -14.90 2.37 -7.90
CA TYR A 75 -14.00 2.48 -9.05
C TYR A 75 -13.12 1.23 -9.19
N ILE A 76 -12.58 0.71 -8.08
CA ILE A 76 -11.80 -0.54 -8.04
C ILE A 76 -12.66 -1.69 -8.56
N GLU A 77 -13.87 -1.86 -8.03
CA GLU A 77 -14.79 -2.94 -8.42
C GLU A 77 -15.06 -2.96 -9.93
N VAL A 78 -15.41 -1.79 -10.51
CA VAL A 78 -15.71 -1.66 -11.94
C VAL A 78 -14.48 -1.91 -12.81
N MET A 79 -13.29 -1.43 -12.36
CA MET A 79 -12.09 -1.54 -13.17
C MET A 79 -11.41 -2.90 -13.04
N ALA A 80 -11.52 -3.57 -11.90
CA ALA A 80 -11.01 -4.93 -11.69
C ALA A 80 -11.55 -5.93 -12.72
N ASP A 81 -12.81 -5.79 -13.13
CA ASP A 81 -13.43 -6.64 -14.20
C ASP A 81 -12.71 -6.59 -15.56
N ARG A 82 -11.76 -5.71 -15.73
CA ARG A 82 -11.02 -5.54 -17.00
C ARG A 82 -9.65 -6.20 -16.97
N HIS A 83 -9.31 -6.84 -15.86
CA HIS A 83 -8.00 -7.44 -15.60
C HIS A 83 -8.16 -8.93 -15.27
N ASP A 84 -7.17 -9.72 -15.65
CA ASP A 84 -7.17 -11.18 -15.49
C ASP A 84 -6.39 -11.62 -14.24
N VAL A 85 -6.41 -10.80 -13.17
CA VAL A 85 -5.77 -11.08 -11.87
C VAL A 85 -6.71 -10.75 -10.73
N GLY A 86 -6.50 -11.32 -9.55
CA GLY A 86 -7.22 -10.97 -8.34
C GLY A 86 -6.87 -9.55 -7.88
N VAL A 87 -7.88 -8.79 -7.48
CA VAL A 87 -7.71 -7.44 -6.92
C VAL A 87 -8.27 -7.41 -5.50
N PHE A 88 -7.52 -6.84 -4.59
CA PHE A 88 -7.84 -6.73 -3.16
C PHE A 88 -7.61 -5.31 -2.69
N LEU A 89 -8.25 -4.92 -1.59
CA LEU A 89 -8.06 -3.63 -0.95
C LEU A 89 -7.76 -3.79 0.54
N ASN A 90 -6.62 -3.26 0.98
CA ASN A 90 -6.27 -3.12 2.38
C ASN A 90 -6.50 -1.67 2.86
N MET A 91 -7.06 -1.52 4.04
CA MET A 91 -7.10 -0.23 4.74
C MET A 91 -5.85 -0.11 5.61
N ASP A 92 -4.95 0.81 5.23
CA ASP A 92 -3.60 0.93 5.77
C ASP A 92 -3.58 1.91 6.97
N HIS A 93 -2.85 1.54 8.04
CA HIS A 93 -2.65 2.36 9.25
C HIS A 93 -3.91 3.03 9.83
N GLN A 94 -4.93 2.23 10.14
CA GLN A 94 -6.17 2.75 10.72
C GLN A 94 -6.05 2.90 12.24
N THR A 95 -6.43 4.07 12.76
CA THR A 95 -6.42 4.38 14.21
C THR A 95 -7.80 4.73 14.76
N ASP A 96 -8.73 5.14 13.90
CA ASP A 96 -10.09 5.53 14.25
C ASP A 96 -11.03 4.33 14.26
N MET A 97 -11.44 3.90 15.45
CA MET A 97 -12.31 2.74 15.66
C MET A 97 -13.70 2.89 15.02
N GLU A 98 -14.26 4.10 14.97
CA GLU A 98 -15.55 4.36 14.33
C GLU A 98 -15.46 4.23 12.81
N PHE A 99 -14.36 4.70 12.23
CA PHE A 99 -14.11 4.55 10.80
C PHE A 99 -13.81 3.08 10.43
N ILE A 100 -13.06 2.34 11.27
CA ILE A 100 -12.83 0.90 11.11
C ILE A 100 -14.17 0.15 11.10
N GLU A 101 -15.05 0.44 12.04
CA GLU A 101 -16.39 -0.16 12.08
C GLU A 101 -17.19 0.14 10.80
N THR A 102 -17.14 1.38 10.33
CA THR A 102 -17.80 1.80 9.07
C THR A 102 -17.20 1.09 7.85
N GLN A 103 -15.89 0.86 7.80
CA GLN A 103 -15.23 0.12 6.71
C GLN A 103 -15.77 -1.31 6.60
N MET A 104 -15.93 -2.00 7.74
CA MET A 104 -16.50 -3.35 7.79
C MET A 104 -17.98 -3.36 7.33
N GLU A 105 -18.76 -2.35 7.74
CA GLU A 105 -20.17 -2.22 7.34
C GLU A 105 -20.36 -1.94 5.85
N LEU A 106 -19.37 -1.32 5.22
CA LEU A 106 -19.39 -1.03 3.79
C LEU A 106 -19.07 -2.26 2.93
N ASP A 107 -18.45 -3.29 3.52
CA ASP A 107 -18.05 -4.53 2.83
C ASP A 107 -17.20 -4.25 1.56
N VAL A 108 -16.27 -3.28 1.70
CA VAL A 108 -15.39 -2.87 0.60
C VAL A 108 -13.97 -3.41 0.77
N PRO A 109 -13.31 -3.29 1.95
CA PRO A 109 -11.95 -3.78 2.14
C PRO A 109 -11.87 -5.30 2.21
N SER A 110 -10.79 -5.87 1.67
CA SER A 110 -10.39 -7.28 1.87
C SER A 110 -9.61 -7.47 3.18
N SER A 111 -8.95 -6.41 3.65
CA SER A 111 -8.23 -6.39 4.92
C SER A 111 -8.22 -4.99 5.53
N ILE A 112 -8.06 -4.95 6.84
CA ILE A 112 -7.98 -3.71 7.62
C ILE A 112 -6.80 -3.83 8.57
N MET A 113 -5.87 -2.86 8.52
CA MET A 113 -4.77 -2.77 9.46
C MET A 113 -5.12 -1.80 10.58
N ILE A 114 -5.24 -2.31 11.80
CA ILE A 114 -5.24 -1.48 13.02
C ILE A 114 -3.81 -1.14 13.39
N ASP A 115 -3.52 0.15 13.51
CA ASP A 115 -2.24 0.61 14.00
C ASP A 115 -2.38 1.25 15.39
N ALA A 116 -2.01 0.49 16.40
CA ALA A 116 -1.88 0.93 17.78
C ALA A 116 -0.42 0.73 18.29
N SER A 117 0.55 0.61 17.39
CA SER A 117 1.96 0.36 17.69
C SER A 117 2.63 1.46 18.53
N HIS A 118 2.08 2.67 18.50
CA HIS A 118 2.52 3.80 19.33
C HIS A 118 2.00 3.77 20.78
N GLU A 119 1.00 2.94 21.04
CA GLU A 119 0.44 2.77 22.39
C GLU A 119 1.28 1.78 23.21
N PRO A 120 1.16 1.78 24.56
CA PRO A 120 1.72 0.74 25.38
C PRO A 120 1.23 -0.65 24.95
N PHE A 121 2.08 -1.69 25.11
CA PHE A 121 1.80 -3.06 24.66
C PHE A 121 0.38 -3.56 25.03
N GLU A 122 -0.03 -3.37 26.27
CA GLU A 122 -1.37 -3.81 26.74
C GLU A 122 -2.51 -3.08 26.01
N GLU A 123 -2.34 -1.82 25.70
CA GLU A 123 -3.33 -1.03 24.96
C GLU A 123 -3.34 -1.40 23.47
N ASN A 124 -2.17 -1.64 22.88
CA ASN A 124 -2.08 -2.17 21.51
C ASN A 124 -2.80 -3.52 21.40
N VAL A 125 -2.55 -4.45 22.33
CA VAL A 125 -3.25 -5.74 22.38
C VAL A 125 -4.77 -5.55 22.51
N GLU A 126 -5.23 -4.70 23.41
CA GLU A 126 -6.67 -4.48 23.62
C GLU A 126 -7.36 -3.90 22.38
N ARG A 127 -6.75 -2.88 21.76
CA ARG A 127 -7.31 -2.25 20.54
C ARG A 127 -7.30 -3.19 19.36
N SER A 128 -6.20 -3.92 19.14
CA SER A 128 -6.09 -4.88 18.05
C SER A 128 -7.08 -6.03 18.21
N ARG A 129 -7.17 -6.61 19.41
CA ARG A 129 -8.16 -7.64 19.74
C ARG A 129 -9.58 -7.15 19.49
N ARG A 130 -9.90 -5.89 19.87
CA ARG A 130 -11.24 -5.35 19.67
C ARG A 130 -11.62 -5.25 18.19
N VAL A 131 -10.67 -4.98 17.30
CA VAL A 131 -10.93 -4.96 15.85
C VAL A 131 -11.19 -6.38 15.33
N VAL A 132 -10.44 -7.37 15.79
CA VAL A 132 -10.67 -8.79 15.44
C VAL A 132 -12.07 -9.23 15.91
N GLU A 133 -12.41 -8.98 17.16
CA GLU A 133 -13.74 -9.28 17.71
C GLU A 133 -14.86 -8.59 16.91
N MET A 134 -14.64 -7.35 16.48
CA MET A 134 -15.61 -6.59 15.68
C MET A 134 -15.83 -7.22 14.29
N ALA A 135 -14.77 -7.70 13.65
CA ALA A 135 -14.88 -8.41 12.37
C ALA A 135 -15.70 -9.70 12.54
N ASP A 136 -15.42 -10.48 13.58
CA ASP A 136 -16.17 -11.70 13.92
C ASP A 136 -17.63 -11.41 14.25
N GLU A 137 -17.91 -10.43 15.11
CA GLU A 137 -19.27 -10.03 15.53
C GLU A 137 -20.14 -9.61 14.34
N LYS A 138 -19.53 -8.93 13.35
CA LYS A 138 -20.21 -8.49 12.12
C LYS A 138 -20.27 -9.56 11.05
N GLY A 139 -19.46 -10.62 11.16
CA GLY A 139 -19.25 -11.61 10.10
C GLY A 139 -18.70 -10.98 8.82
N ALA A 140 -17.81 -10.01 8.97
CA ALA A 140 -17.21 -9.30 7.87
C ALA A 140 -16.17 -10.20 7.15
N ASP A 141 -16.17 -10.21 5.81
CA ASP A 141 -15.17 -10.93 5.01
C ASP A 141 -13.91 -10.08 4.86
N VAL A 142 -13.24 -9.81 5.98
CA VAL A 142 -12.00 -9.03 6.06
C VAL A 142 -10.95 -9.74 6.91
N LEU A 143 -9.67 -9.60 6.53
CA LEU A 143 -8.55 -9.96 7.40
C LEU A 143 -8.16 -8.77 8.27
N VAL A 144 -7.74 -9.03 9.50
CA VAL A 144 -7.25 -8.00 10.42
C VAL A 144 -5.73 -8.11 10.53
N GLU A 145 -5.05 -7.05 10.11
CA GLU A 145 -3.62 -6.85 10.32
C GLU A 145 -3.39 -5.97 11.53
N ALA A 146 -2.40 -6.31 12.35
CA ALA A 146 -1.96 -5.46 13.46
C ALA A 146 -0.44 -5.29 13.47
N GLU A 147 0.07 -4.22 14.09
CA GLU A 147 1.49 -3.90 14.14
C GLU A 147 2.06 -4.04 15.54
N LEU A 148 3.24 -4.68 15.65
CA LEU A 148 4.02 -4.76 16.86
C LEU A 148 5.46 -4.29 16.64
N GLY A 149 5.91 -3.36 17.45
CA GLY A 149 7.15 -2.60 17.28
C GLY A 149 6.84 -1.23 16.69
N GLN A 150 7.88 -0.39 16.55
CA GLN A 150 7.72 0.94 15.96
C GLN A 150 8.67 1.11 14.80
N ILE A 151 8.14 1.54 13.67
CA ILE A 151 8.90 1.79 12.45
C ILE A 151 9.17 3.28 12.34
N LYS A 152 10.45 3.65 12.20
CA LYS A 152 10.87 5.04 12.09
C LYS A 152 10.48 5.63 10.74
N GLY A 153 10.11 6.92 10.73
CA GLY A 153 9.86 7.69 9.52
C GLY A 153 8.50 8.36 9.50
N VAL A 154 8.11 8.83 8.33
CA VAL A 154 6.83 9.48 8.10
C VAL A 154 6.06 8.71 7.04
N GLU A 155 4.87 8.27 7.37
CA GLU A 155 3.91 7.69 6.43
C GLU A 155 2.52 8.25 6.74
N ASP A 156 1.98 8.98 5.76
CA ASP A 156 0.72 9.69 5.84
C ASP A 156 0.61 10.59 7.11
N GLU A 157 -0.25 10.27 8.05
CA GLU A 157 -0.44 11.03 9.30
C GLU A 157 0.43 10.51 10.46
N ILE A 158 1.22 9.44 10.24
CA ILE A 158 2.05 8.82 11.27
C ILE A 158 3.51 9.25 11.12
N GLU A 159 4.09 9.76 12.20
CA GLU A 159 5.50 10.14 12.31
C GLU A 159 6.12 9.50 13.54
N SER A 160 7.23 8.77 13.37
CA SER A 160 8.02 8.22 14.47
C SER A 160 9.50 8.61 14.36
N GLU A 161 10.05 9.19 15.42
CA GLU A 161 11.48 9.52 15.53
C GLU A 161 12.31 8.33 16.01
N GLU A 162 11.69 7.34 16.64
CA GLU A 162 12.35 6.17 17.22
C GLU A 162 11.94 4.88 16.51
N ALA A 163 12.81 3.88 16.51
CA ALA A 163 12.50 2.55 16.02
C ALA A 163 12.68 1.54 17.14
N PHE A 164 11.71 0.69 17.34
CA PHE A 164 11.77 -0.40 18.30
C PHE A 164 11.55 -1.71 17.55
N TYR A 165 12.58 -2.56 17.55
CA TYR A 165 12.50 -3.88 16.95
C TYR A 165 11.43 -4.73 17.65
N THR A 166 10.73 -5.54 16.88
CA THR A 166 9.76 -6.50 17.39
C THR A 166 10.49 -7.63 18.14
N ASP A 167 10.12 -7.86 19.38
CA ASP A 167 10.65 -8.97 20.19
C ASP A 167 9.89 -10.28 19.85
N PRO A 168 10.57 -11.41 19.58
CA PRO A 168 9.93 -12.66 19.19
C PRO A 168 8.96 -13.24 20.23
N GLU A 169 9.27 -13.14 21.54
CA GLU A 169 8.38 -13.63 22.60
C GLU A 169 7.15 -12.74 22.74
N GLN A 170 7.32 -11.41 22.60
CA GLN A 170 6.20 -10.48 22.57
C GLN A 170 5.33 -10.69 21.32
N ALA A 171 5.91 -11.03 20.18
CA ALA A 171 5.14 -11.34 18.96
C ALA A 171 4.20 -12.54 19.18
N VAL A 172 4.70 -13.59 19.81
CA VAL A 172 3.87 -14.75 20.17
C VAL A 172 2.73 -14.35 21.11
N GLU A 173 3.04 -13.63 22.19
CA GLU A 173 2.02 -13.17 23.15
C GLU A 173 0.98 -12.27 22.48
N PHE A 174 1.44 -11.36 21.61
CA PHE A 174 0.59 -10.42 20.88
C PHE A 174 -0.40 -11.15 19.97
N VAL A 175 0.07 -12.05 19.13
CA VAL A 175 -0.77 -12.81 18.19
C VAL A 175 -1.74 -13.72 18.93
N ASP A 176 -1.28 -14.43 19.96
CA ASP A 176 -2.14 -15.33 20.77
C ASP A 176 -3.28 -14.56 21.46
N ARG A 177 -3.01 -13.34 21.93
CA ARG A 177 -3.98 -12.51 22.64
C ARG A 177 -4.90 -11.71 21.75
N THR A 178 -4.44 -11.29 20.57
CA THR A 178 -5.22 -10.47 19.64
C THR A 178 -6.01 -11.31 18.66
N GLY A 179 -5.45 -12.44 18.22
CA GLY A 179 -6.03 -13.26 17.16
C GLY A 179 -5.94 -12.61 15.78
N CYS A 180 -5.03 -11.63 15.56
CA CYS A 180 -4.89 -10.97 14.27
C CYS A 180 -4.44 -11.96 13.18
N ASP A 181 -4.94 -11.75 11.95
CA ASP A 181 -4.64 -12.61 10.81
C ASP A 181 -3.24 -12.37 10.24
N LEU A 182 -2.74 -11.14 10.33
CA LEU A 182 -1.40 -10.76 9.87
C LEU A 182 -0.70 -9.91 10.95
N LEU A 183 0.63 -10.06 11.02
CA LEU A 183 1.46 -9.28 11.94
C LEU A 183 2.49 -8.44 11.19
N ALA A 184 2.34 -7.12 11.24
CA ALA A 184 3.37 -6.19 10.80
C ALA A 184 4.49 -6.09 11.86
N ILE A 185 5.74 -6.27 11.42
CA ILE A 185 6.90 -6.33 12.30
C ILE A 185 7.92 -5.23 12.00
N SER A 186 8.57 -4.73 13.04
CA SER A 186 9.68 -3.81 12.93
C SER A 186 11.01 -4.55 12.97
N VAL A 187 11.69 -4.57 11.83
CA VAL A 187 12.96 -5.30 11.62
C VAL A 187 14.05 -4.40 11.03
N GLY A 188 13.98 -3.09 11.26
CA GLY A 188 14.94 -2.10 10.83
C GLY A 188 14.65 -1.44 9.48
N THR A 189 13.40 -1.48 9.02
CA THR A 189 12.90 -0.70 7.89
C THR A 189 12.53 0.73 8.29
N GLN A 190 12.32 1.61 7.30
CA GLN A 190 11.89 3.01 7.52
C GLN A 190 10.79 3.41 6.56
N HIS A 191 9.80 4.13 7.08
CA HIS A 191 8.81 4.81 6.26
C HIS A 191 9.40 6.00 5.48
N GLY A 192 8.82 6.29 4.33
CA GLY A 192 9.20 7.43 3.51
C GLY A 192 10.53 7.25 2.74
N VAL A 193 11.23 8.36 2.51
CA VAL A 193 12.54 8.34 1.86
C VAL A 193 13.61 8.05 2.89
N ALA A 194 14.13 6.83 2.90
CA ALA A 194 15.21 6.42 3.79
C ALA A 194 16.43 7.35 3.64
N LYS A 195 16.79 8.04 4.69
CA LYS A 195 17.99 8.87 4.78
C LYS A 195 18.94 8.24 5.77
N GLY A 196 20.08 7.79 5.27
CA GLY A 196 21.20 7.44 6.13
C GLY A 196 21.44 5.94 6.27
N LYS A 197 22.56 5.64 6.94
CA LYS A 197 23.10 4.29 7.13
C LYS A 197 22.71 3.70 8.49
N ASP A 198 21.76 4.30 9.19
CA ASP A 198 21.59 4.12 10.63
C ASP A 198 20.58 3.03 11.02
N LEU A 199 19.92 2.39 10.05
CA LEU A 199 19.07 1.25 10.30
C LEU A 199 19.69 -0.03 9.76
N GLU A 200 19.96 -0.93 10.68
CA GLU A 200 20.39 -2.27 10.34
C GLU A 200 19.16 -3.15 10.12
N LEU A 201 18.91 -3.47 8.85
CA LEU A 201 17.88 -4.44 8.51
C LEU A 201 18.24 -5.82 9.09
N ARG A 202 17.31 -6.45 9.77
CA ARG A 202 17.49 -7.68 10.55
C ARG A 202 16.65 -8.84 9.98
N PRO A 203 17.07 -9.47 8.85
CA PRO A 203 16.41 -10.67 8.35
C PRO A 203 16.45 -11.84 9.34
N ASP A 204 17.51 -11.91 10.14
CA ASP A 204 17.64 -12.87 11.25
C ASP A 204 16.52 -12.71 12.27
N LEU A 205 16.15 -11.49 12.62
CA LEU A 205 15.04 -11.23 13.54
C LEU A 205 13.68 -11.64 12.96
N ALA A 206 13.45 -11.42 11.65
CA ALA A 206 12.24 -11.93 11.00
C ALA A 206 12.18 -13.47 11.06
N ALA A 207 13.32 -14.15 10.89
CA ALA A 207 13.43 -15.59 11.07
C ALA A 207 13.09 -16.04 12.49
N ASP A 208 13.68 -15.36 13.50
CA ASP A 208 13.46 -15.67 14.91
C ASP A 208 11.97 -15.48 15.30
N ILE A 209 11.34 -14.41 14.82
CA ILE A 209 9.88 -14.17 15.04
C ILE A 209 9.06 -15.28 14.39
N ARG A 210 9.37 -15.64 13.15
CA ARG A 210 8.64 -16.71 12.43
C ARG A 210 8.78 -18.06 13.11
N GLU A 211 9.99 -18.40 13.59
CA GLU A 211 10.25 -19.63 14.34
C GLU A 211 9.48 -19.64 15.66
N ALA A 212 9.54 -18.55 16.43
CA ALA A 212 8.82 -18.43 17.69
C ALA A 212 7.30 -18.61 17.54
N LEU A 213 6.68 -17.98 16.53
CA LEU A 213 5.27 -18.16 16.22
C LEU A 213 4.93 -19.63 15.91
N ARG A 214 5.71 -20.27 15.04
CA ARG A 214 5.50 -21.68 14.65
C ARG A 214 5.66 -22.64 15.80
N ASP A 215 6.63 -22.43 16.68
CA ASP A 215 6.83 -23.25 17.87
C ASP A 215 5.65 -23.23 18.84
N HIS A 216 4.83 -22.16 18.77
CA HIS A 216 3.60 -22.01 19.54
C HIS A 216 2.34 -22.40 18.73
N GLY A 217 2.52 -22.93 17.51
CA GLY A 217 1.40 -23.36 16.65
C GLY A 217 0.64 -22.21 15.99
N LEU A 218 1.26 -21.04 15.92
CA LEU A 218 0.74 -19.85 15.25
C LEU A 218 1.40 -19.73 13.87
N ASP A 219 0.60 -19.81 12.81
CA ASP A 219 1.10 -19.70 11.41
C ASP A 219 0.76 -18.35 10.79
N THR A 220 0.77 -17.30 11.60
CA THR A 220 0.43 -15.92 11.22
C THR A 220 1.44 -15.37 10.20
N PRO A 221 0.99 -14.93 9.01
CA PRO A 221 1.81 -14.27 8.02
C PRO A 221 2.41 -12.97 8.53
N LEU A 222 3.65 -12.68 8.13
CA LEU A 222 4.36 -11.46 8.52
C LEU A 222 4.28 -10.40 7.42
N VAL A 223 4.22 -9.14 7.84
CA VAL A 223 4.14 -7.98 6.95
C VAL A 223 5.37 -7.08 7.13
N LEU A 224 5.90 -6.58 6.01
CA LEU A 224 7.01 -5.65 5.98
C LEU A 224 6.56 -4.27 5.55
N HIS A 225 6.55 -3.32 6.49
CA HIS A 225 6.37 -1.90 6.25
C HIS A 225 7.71 -1.18 5.98
N GLY A 226 7.66 0.07 5.51
CA GLY A 226 8.85 0.89 5.31
C GLY A 226 9.87 0.31 4.33
N SER A 227 9.42 -0.43 3.32
CA SER A 227 10.28 -1.20 2.45
C SER A 227 10.91 -0.42 1.29
N SER A 228 10.68 0.90 1.15
CA SER A 228 11.16 1.71 0.01
C SER A 228 12.68 1.76 -0.12
N GLY A 229 13.42 1.63 0.98
CA GLY A 229 14.88 1.59 1.03
C GLY A 229 15.49 0.19 0.98
N VAL A 230 14.69 -0.87 1.03
CA VAL A 230 15.16 -2.26 1.08
C VAL A 230 15.64 -2.69 -0.32
N GLN A 231 16.86 -3.23 -0.37
CA GLN A 231 17.43 -3.72 -1.63
C GLN A 231 16.81 -5.05 -2.04
N PRO A 232 16.75 -5.38 -3.36
CA PRO A 232 16.12 -6.60 -3.85
C PRO A 232 16.61 -7.89 -3.17
N ASP A 233 17.91 -8.01 -2.93
CA ASP A 233 18.47 -9.21 -2.30
C ASP A 233 18.09 -9.30 -0.81
N GLN A 234 17.98 -8.17 -0.14
CA GLN A 234 17.52 -8.10 1.25
C GLN A 234 16.03 -8.46 1.34
N LEU A 235 15.22 -7.96 0.40
CA LEU A 235 13.80 -8.32 0.33
C LEU A 235 13.61 -9.81 0.13
N ARG A 236 14.35 -10.43 -0.80
CA ARG A 236 14.29 -11.89 -1.01
C ARG A 236 14.65 -12.68 0.25
N GLN A 237 15.59 -12.21 1.06
CA GLN A 237 15.90 -12.83 2.35
C GLN A 237 14.70 -12.74 3.32
N MET A 238 14.05 -11.58 3.40
CA MET A 238 12.87 -11.39 4.24
C MET A 238 11.72 -12.33 3.86
N LEU A 239 11.44 -12.50 2.56
CA LEU A 239 10.40 -13.39 2.05
C LEU A 239 10.62 -14.85 2.47
N GLN A 240 11.88 -15.30 2.58
CA GLN A 240 12.21 -16.65 3.05
C GLN A 240 11.86 -16.88 4.54
N HIS A 241 11.59 -15.81 5.27
CA HIS A 241 11.31 -15.84 6.71
C HIS A 241 9.84 -15.50 7.05
N GLY A 242 8.93 -15.73 6.13
CA GLY A 242 7.49 -15.61 6.38
C GLY A 242 6.89 -14.22 6.14
N ILE A 243 7.68 -13.29 5.60
CA ILE A 243 7.11 -12.05 5.03
C ILE A 243 6.34 -12.43 3.77
N CYS A 244 5.03 -12.15 3.75
CA CYS A 244 4.15 -12.43 2.60
C CYS A 244 3.48 -11.18 2.03
N LYS A 245 3.56 -10.05 2.75
CA LYS A 245 3.04 -8.74 2.32
C LYS A 245 4.15 -7.71 2.44
N VAL A 246 4.31 -6.87 1.40
CA VAL A 246 5.37 -5.85 1.32
C VAL A 246 4.76 -4.52 0.94
N ASN A 247 4.67 -3.58 1.89
CA ASN A 247 4.07 -2.27 1.64
C ASN A 247 4.94 -1.37 0.79
N LYS A 248 4.33 -0.71 -0.20
CA LYS A 248 4.95 0.28 -1.10
C LYS A 248 4.04 1.48 -1.28
N ASP A 249 4.50 2.65 -0.84
CA ASP A 249 3.82 3.94 -1.00
C ASP A 249 4.72 4.97 -1.68
N THR A 250 5.71 5.48 -0.97
CA THR A 250 6.59 6.60 -1.36
C THR A 250 7.14 6.47 -2.79
N ARG A 251 7.41 5.25 -3.26
CA ARG A 251 7.91 5.01 -4.61
C ARG A 251 6.89 5.44 -5.67
N TYR A 252 5.62 5.13 -5.50
CA TYR A 252 4.58 5.48 -6.47
C TYR A 252 4.29 6.97 -6.46
N GLN A 253 4.27 7.61 -5.29
CA GLN A 253 4.13 9.07 -5.16
C GLN A 253 5.24 9.82 -5.89
N TYR A 254 6.50 9.35 -5.73
CA TYR A 254 7.64 9.93 -6.43
C TYR A 254 7.54 9.77 -7.94
N GLU A 255 7.25 8.57 -8.42
CA GLU A 255 7.15 8.28 -9.85
C GLU A 255 6.01 9.05 -10.52
N TYR A 256 4.89 9.22 -9.84
CA TYR A 256 3.79 10.08 -10.30
C TYR A 256 4.28 11.51 -10.57
N THR A 257 4.85 12.13 -9.55
CA THR A 257 5.32 13.51 -9.63
C THR A 257 6.48 13.66 -10.59
N ARG A 258 7.41 12.71 -10.59
CA ARG A 258 8.59 12.74 -11.45
C ARG A 258 8.23 12.59 -12.94
N THR A 259 7.29 11.73 -13.27
CA THR A 259 6.82 11.57 -14.66
C THR A 259 6.17 12.85 -15.17
N ALA A 260 5.31 13.48 -14.38
CA ALA A 260 4.71 14.77 -14.73
C ALA A 260 5.77 15.87 -14.88
N TYR A 261 6.73 15.95 -13.96
CA TYR A 261 7.82 16.91 -14.03
C TYR A 261 8.67 16.75 -15.30
N ASP A 262 9.06 15.53 -15.65
CA ASP A 262 9.90 15.27 -16.81
C ASP A 262 9.17 15.64 -18.10
N LEU A 263 7.91 15.30 -18.27
CA LEU A 263 7.07 15.69 -19.40
C LEU A 263 7.04 17.21 -19.59
N TYR A 264 6.69 17.94 -18.54
CA TYR A 264 6.54 19.40 -18.63
C TYR A 264 7.86 20.15 -18.74
N ARG A 265 8.94 19.60 -18.20
CA ARG A 265 10.28 20.14 -18.36
C ARG A 265 10.82 19.98 -19.78
N GLU A 266 10.45 18.89 -20.46
CA GLU A 266 10.89 18.62 -21.84
C GLU A 266 10.14 19.46 -22.89
N THR A 267 8.97 19.96 -22.53
CA THR A 267 8.09 20.73 -23.42
C THR A 267 7.58 22.04 -22.79
N PRO A 268 8.45 22.85 -22.16
CA PRO A 268 8.00 24.04 -21.44
C PRO A 268 7.31 25.07 -22.35
N GLU A 269 7.73 25.17 -23.60
CA GLU A 269 7.15 26.08 -24.61
C GLU A 269 5.72 25.73 -25.01
N ALA A 270 5.25 24.52 -24.66
CA ALA A 270 3.88 24.12 -24.90
C ALA A 270 2.92 24.63 -23.82
N ILE A 271 3.44 25.11 -22.69
CA ILE A 271 2.65 25.44 -21.50
C ILE A 271 2.92 26.87 -21.03
N VAL A 272 4.18 27.32 -21.10
CA VAL A 272 4.61 28.62 -20.62
C VAL A 272 4.92 29.52 -21.81
N PRO A 273 4.37 30.75 -21.88
CA PRO A 273 4.67 31.68 -22.96
C PRO A 273 6.16 32.03 -23.00
N PRO A 274 6.75 32.27 -24.18
CA PRO A 274 8.13 32.65 -24.31
C PRO A 274 8.39 34.05 -23.75
N GLU A 275 9.66 34.38 -23.52
CA GLU A 275 10.06 35.72 -23.04
C GLU A 275 9.51 36.81 -23.94
N GLY A 276 8.88 37.81 -23.33
CA GLY A 276 8.28 38.96 -24.02
C GLY A 276 6.81 38.79 -24.41
N VAL A 277 6.24 37.59 -24.20
CA VAL A 277 4.80 37.36 -24.35
C VAL A 277 4.15 37.37 -22.95
N GLU A 278 3.05 38.11 -22.80
CA GLU A 278 2.32 38.19 -21.54
C GLU A 278 1.71 36.82 -21.16
N ASP A 279 1.87 36.44 -19.87
CA ASP A 279 1.23 35.22 -19.32
C ASP A 279 -0.26 35.50 -19.01
N ASP A 280 -1.03 35.74 -20.05
CA ASP A 280 -2.44 36.12 -19.99
C ASP A 280 -3.36 34.90 -19.82
N ARG A 281 -3.47 34.42 -18.60
CA ARG A 281 -4.37 33.31 -18.24
C ARG A 281 -5.84 33.75 -18.15
N ASP A 282 -6.10 35.03 -17.92
CA ASP A 282 -7.46 35.52 -17.70
C ASP A 282 -8.27 35.52 -18.99
N THR A 283 -7.66 35.91 -20.12
CA THR A 283 -8.29 35.77 -21.44
C THR A 283 -7.88 34.49 -22.18
N PHE A 284 -7.12 33.63 -21.53
CA PHE A 284 -6.57 32.40 -22.08
C PHE A 284 -5.81 32.64 -23.39
N PHE A 285 -4.91 33.65 -23.35
CA PHE A 285 -4.01 34.02 -24.44
C PHE A 285 -4.70 34.49 -25.72
N ASN A 286 -5.97 34.92 -25.65
CA ASN A 286 -6.75 35.32 -26.80
C ASN A 286 -6.15 36.52 -27.58
N ASP A 287 -5.48 37.41 -26.89
CA ASP A 287 -4.88 38.61 -27.43
C ASP A 287 -3.38 38.50 -27.69
N THR A 288 -2.80 37.30 -27.61
CA THR A 288 -1.38 37.01 -27.88
C THR A 288 -1.18 36.26 -29.19
N GLU A 289 0.03 36.35 -29.78
CA GLU A 289 0.38 35.51 -30.96
C GLU A 289 0.76 34.07 -30.58
N TRP A 290 0.95 33.78 -29.28
CA TRP A 290 1.26 32.49 -28.73
C TRP A 290 0.01 31.87 -28.09
N SER A 291 -0.08 30.53 -28.17
CA SER A 291 -1.09 29.78 -27.44
C SER A 291 -0.50 28.48 -26.87
N PRO A 292 -0.97 28.03 -25.69
CA PRO A 292 -0.52 26.74 -25.14
C PRO A 292 -0.96 25.57 -26.03
N ASN A 293 -0.13 24.53 -26.08
CA ASN A 293 -0.41 23.34 -26.88
C ASN A 293 -1.25 22.32 -26.13
N LYS A 294 -2.52 22.20 -26.51
CA LYS A 294 -3.46 21.27 -25.86
C LYS A 294 -3.01 19.80 -25.95
N ASP A 295 -2.29 19.41 -26.99
CA ASP A 295 -1.79 18.04 -27.13
C ASP A 295 -0.71 17.66 -26.09
N VAL A 296 -0.24 18.64 -25.31
CA VAL A 296 0.70 18.44 -24.20
C VAL A 296 0.02 18.64 -22.85
N PHE A 297 -0.73 19.73 -22.66
CA PHE A 297 -1.30 20.03 -21.34
C PHE A 297 -2.62 19.31 -21.03
N ASP A 298 -3.23 18.58 -21.95
CA ASP A 298 -4.42 17.79 -21.65
C ASP A 298 -4.08 16.75 -20.53
N PRO A 299 -4.82 16.75 -19.41
CA PRO A 299 -4.49 15.86 -18.29
C PRO A 299 -4.50 14.37 -18.66
N ARG A 300 -5.15 14.00 -19.77
CA ARG A 300 -5.10 12.62 -20.29
C ARG A 300 -3.75 12.25 -20.88
N VAL A 301 -2.92 13.22 -21.28
CA VAL A 301 -1.57 12.99 -21.78
C VAL A 301 -0.66 12.58 -20.63
N VAL A 302 -0.47 13.45 -19.65
CA VAL A 302 0.35 13.15 -18.48
C VAL A 302 -0.21 11.93 -17.71
N GLY A 303 -1.53 11.78 -17.62
CA GLY A 303 -2.16 10.63 -16.97
C GLY A 303 -1.81 9.30 -17.64
N ARG A 304 -1.71 9.24 -18.97
CA ARG A 304 -1.25 8.01 -19.67
C ARG A 304 0.21 7.68 -19.37
N ASP A 305 1.07 8.70 -19.35
CA ASP A 305 2.49 8.49 -19.06
C ASP A 305 2.71 8.04 -17.60
N ILE A 306 1.95 8.62 -16.67
CA ILE A 306 1.94 8.19 -15.27
C ILE A 306 1.49 6.73 -15.16
N ARG A 307 0.37 6.34 -15.79
CA ARG A 307 -0.13 4.95 -15.77
C ARG A 307 0.92 3.98 -16.30
N ALA A 308 1.52 4.27 -17.45
CA ALA A 308 2.54 3.43 -18.03
C ALA A 308 3.75 3.28 -17.10
N ARG A 309 4.21 4.38 -16.50
CA ARG A 309 5.35 4.36 -15.57
C ARG A 309 5.04 3.57 -14.29
N ILE A 310 3.86 3.77 -13.70
CA ILE A 310 3.43 3.03 -12.52
C ILE A 310 3.30 1.53 -12.83
N ALA A 311 2.78 1.17 -14.01
CA ALA A 311 2.69 -0.22 -14.44
C ALA A 311 4.06 -0.89 -14.54
N ASP A 312 5.04 -0.21 -15.15
CA ASP A 312 6.42 -0.71 -15.23
C ASP A 312 7.01 -0.93 -13.83
N VAL A 313 6.86 0.06 -12.94
CA VAL A 313 7.38 -0.02 -11.57
C VAL A 313 6.72 -1.14 -10.77
N HIS A 314 5.42 -1.33 -10.91
CA HIS A 314 4.71 -2.39 -10.18
C HIS A 314 5.12 -3.78 -10.69
N ALA A 315 5.21 -3.97 -12.00
CA ALA A 315 5.66 -5.23 -12.59
C ALA A 315 7.08 -5.60 -12.13
N ASP A 316 8.02 -4.62 -12.14
CA ASP A 316 9.37 -4.82 -11.62
C ASP A 316 9.38 -5.20 -10.12
N LEU A 317 8.50 -4.59 -9.32
CA LEU A 317 8.38 -4.91 -7.89
C LEU A 317 7.78 -6.31 -7.67
N ALA A 318 6.79 -6.72 -8.47
CA ALA A 318 6.25 -8.08 -8.43
C ALA A 318 7.32 -9.14 -8.76
N GLU A 319 8.19 -8.88 -9.74
CA GLU A 319 9.33 -9.75 -10.04
C GLU A 319 10.31 -9.82 -8.85
N VAL A 320 10.64 -8.69 -8.22
CA VAL A 320 11.55 -8.65 -7.06
C VAL A 320 10.95 -9.36 -5.86
N ALA A 321 9.64 -9.20 -5.63
CA ALA A 321 8.91 -9.86 -4.56
C ALA A 321 8.57 -11.34 -4.85
N GLY A 322 8.83 -11.81 -6.08
CA GLY A 322 8.58 -13.20 -6.49
C GLY A 322 7.12 -13.53 -6.78
N SER A 323 6.21 -12.55 -6.76
CA SER A 323 4.79 -12.74 -7.04
C SER A 323 4.46 -12.77 -8.53
N ALA A 324 5.39 -12.38 -9.40
CA ALA A 324 5.21 -12.48 -10.85
C ALA A 324 4.98 -13.95 -11.29
N GLY A 325 3.89 -14.18 -12.03
CA GLY A 325 3.47 -15.50 -12.46
C GLY A 325 2.75 -16.33 -11.38
N GLN A 326 2.37 -15.72 -10.26
CA GLN A 326 1.77 -16.39 -9.09
C GLN A 326 0.30 -16.01 -8.86
N SER A 327 -0.37 -15.37 -9.83
CA SER A 327 -1.80 -15.06 -9.67
C SER A 327 -2.65 -16.32 -9.49
N LEU A 328 -3.47 -16.34 -8.43
CA LEU A 328 -4.42 -17.42 -8.14
C LEU A 328 -5.76 -17.25 -8.86
N TYR A 329 -6.06 -16.04 -9.31
CA TYR A 329 -7.39 -15.67 -9.82
C TYR A 329 -7.39 -15.25 -11.29
N LYS A 330 -6.50 -15.85 -12.05
CA LYS A 330 -6.38 -15.67 -13.49
C LYS A 330 -7.52 -16.35 -14.26
#